data_713c9de5c4a406a373dc5110dbc1ae2f
#
_entry.id   713c9de5c4a406a373dc5110dbc1ae2f
#
_cell.length_a   1.000
_cell.length_b   1.000
_cell.length_c   1.000
_cell.angle_alpha   90.00
_cell.angle_beta   90.00
_cell.angle_gamma   90.00
#
_symmetry.space_group_name_H-M   'P 1'
#
loop_
_entity.id
_entity.type
_entity.pdbx_description
1 polymer ?
#
loop_
_entity_poly.entity_id
_entity_poly.type
_entity_poly.pdbx_seq_one_letter_code
_entity_poly.pdbx_strand_id
1 'polypeptide(L)'
;MSDLSTNMVNTLNNTLGIWYLIILNAFGVIAIVCKIFEYQVRSRNAMFVFVTIACICWVLYFALYGNFASALTCLLSVIKMLIFMQRGKHKWADGPIWLILFLVLQTVVAVFTTTGWKDVFAIVAGYIGIFSYFVLNQSRYRLLSFFHMSLWVVNSAINFYLIALLSDSFSTVSCGVAICRYDLSKNARKLNASIKEKQNSDNKSIE
;
A
#
# COMPACT_ATOMS: atom_id res chain seq x y z
N MET A 1 -15.58 23.95 -6.94
CA MET A 1 -15.32 22.85 -5.96
C MET A 1 -14.47 23.34 -4.78
N SER A 2 -13.54 24.28 -4.97
CA SER A 2 -12.74 24.88 -3.90
C SER A 2 -13.59 25.54 -2.81
N ASP A 3 -14.60 26.33 -3.19
CA ASP A 3 -15.42 27.12 -2.24
C ASP A 3 -16.30 26.22 -1.34
N LEU A 4 -16.83 25.14 -1.90
CA LEU A 4 -17.65 24.17 -1.14
C LEU A 4 -16.82 23.45 -0.08
N SER A 5 -15.61 23.02 -0.44
CA SER A 5 -14.67 22.35 0.49
C SER A 5 -14.22 23.29 1.61
N THR A 6 -13.89 24.52 1.27
CA THR A 6 -13.45 25.56 2.25
C THR A 6 -14.59 25.90 3.21
N ASN A 7 -15.80 26.07 2.72
CA ASN A 7 -16.98 26.34 3.56
C ASN A 7 -17.28 25.18 4.51
N MET A 8 -17.19 23.94 4.03
CA MET A 8 -17.41 22.74 4.85
C MET A 8 -16.36 22.64 5.97
N VAL A 9 -15.09 22.80 5.65
CA VAL A 9 -13.99 22.76 6.63
C VAL A 9 -14.15 23.86 7.68
N ASN A 10 -14.47 25.09 7.26
CA ASN A 10 -14.70 26.20 8.19
C ASN A 10 -15.91 25.95 9.09
N THR A 11 -17.01 25.42 8.56
CA THR A 11 -18.19 25.07 9.35
C THR A 11 -17.87 23.98 10.38
N LEU A 12 -17.17 22.92 9.98
CA LEU A 12 -16.76 21.84 10.88
C LEU A 12 -15.80 22.34 11.97
N ASN A 13 -14.83 23.18 11.61
CA ASN A 13 -13.89 23.74 12.56
C ASN A 13 -14.59 24.70 13.56
N ASN A 14 -15.54 25.50 13.11
CA ASN A 14 -16.31 26.41 13.96
C ASN A 14 -17.29 25.65 14.88
N THR A 15 -17.84 24.53 14.44
CA THR A 15 -18.82 23.74 15.20
C THR A 15 -18.15 22.79 16.19
N LEU A 16 -17.09 22.11 15.78
CA LEU A 16 -16.40 21.08 16.58
C LEU A 16 -15.14 21.61 17.28
N GLY A 17 -14.58 22.75 16.85
CA GLY A 17 -13.38 23.35 17.43
C GLY A 17 -12.21 22.37 17.51
N ILE A 18 -11.62 22.22 18.70
CA ILE A 18 -10.45 21.36 18.92
C ILE A 18 -10.74 19.88 18.63
N TRP A 19 -11.99 19.43 18.81
CA TRP A 19 -12.40 18.05 18.53
C TRP A 19 -12.27 17.68 17.06
N TYR A 20 -12.49 18.63 16.15
CA TYR A 20 -12.26 18.42 14.72
C TYR A 20 -10.80 18.02 14.42
N LEU A 21 -9.85 18.75 15.01
CA LEU A 21 -8.42 18.47 14.84
C LEU A 21 -8.03 17.13 15.47
N ILE A 22 -8.60 16.80 16.63
CA ILE A 22 -8.35 15.52 17.30
C ILE A 22 -8.84 14.34 16.43
N ILE A 23 -10.07 14.42 15.93
CA ILE A 23 -10.67 13.39 15.08
C ILE A 23 -9.86 13.23 13.77
N LEU A 24 -9.52 14.34 13.13
CA LEU A 24 -8.73 14.36 11.91
C LEU A 24 -7.39 13.65 12.10
N ASN A 25 -6.64 14.05 13.14
CA ASN A 25 -5.33 13.46 13.43
C ASN A 25 -5.45 12.01 13.88
N ALA A 26 -6.50 11.61 14.59
CA ALA A 26 -6.74 10.22 14.97
C ALA A 26 -6.85 9.30 13.77
N PHE A 27 -7.61 9.68 12.73
CA PHE A 27 -7.68 8.90 11.48
C PHE A 27 -6.33 8.77 10.79
N GLY A 28 -5.54 9.86 10.75
CA GLY A 28 -4.19 9.84 10.20
C GLY A 28 -3.27 8.88 10.96
N VAL A 29 -3.26 8.94 12.29
CA VAL A 29 -2.45 8.05 13.14
C VAL A 29 -2.87 6.60 12.97
N ILE A 30 -4.17 6.29 13.00
CA ILE A 30 -4.68 4.92 12.79
C ILE A 30 -4.24 4.39 11.42
N ALA A 31 -4.33 5.22 10.37
CA ALA A 31 -3.91 4.83 9.03
C ALA A 31 -2.40 4.48 8.99
N ILE A 32 -1.54 5.30 9.62
CA ILE A 32 -0.09 5.05 9.70
C ILE A 32 0.19 3.74 10.46
N VAL A 33 -0.44 3.56 11.62
CA VAL A 33 -0.27 2.33 12.43
C VAL A 33 -0.68 1.09 11.63
N CYS A 34 -1.84 1.12 10.96
CA CYS A 34 -2.29 0.02 10.11
C CYS A 34 -1.29 -0.26 8.97
N LYS A 35 -0.70 0.78 8.36
CA LYS A 35 0.32 0.65 7.32
C LYS A 35 1.60 -0.03 7.82
N ILE A 36 2.03 0.25 9.04
CA ILE A 36 3.19 -0.40 9.65
C ILE A 36 2.90 -1.89 9.88
N PHE A 37 1.72 -2.22 10.44
CA PHE A 37 1.35 -3.60 10.71
C PHE A 37 1.05 -4.42 9.46
N GLU A 38 0.63 -3.79 8.35
CA GLU A 38 0.34 -4.44 7.07
C GLU A 38 1.42 -5.46 6.69
N TYR A 39 2.69 -5.09 6.76
CA TYR A 39 3.80 -5.93 6.32
C TYR A 39 4.28 -6.95 7.37
N GLN A 40 3.98 -6.72 8.66
CA GLN A 40 4.39 -7.60 9.75
C GLN A 40 3.55 -8.88 9.85
N VAL A 41 2.41 -8.92 9.17
CA VAL A 41 1.50 -10.06 9.21
C VAL A 41 1.92 -11.13 8.19
N ARG A 42 1.79 -12.42 8.58
CA ARG A 42 2.14 -13.56 7.71
C ARG A 42 1.09 -13.87 6.66
N SER A 43 -0.17 -13.61 6.94
CA SER A 43 -1.29 -13.95 6.07
C SER A 43 -1.55 -12.84 5.06
N ARG A 44 -1.62 -13.19 3.76
CA ARG A 44 -1.98 -12.25 2.70
C ARG A 44 -3.33 -11.55 2.98
N ASN A 45 -4.32 -12.31 3.43
CA ASN A 45 -5.64 -11.74 3.74
C ASN A 45 -5.58 -10.71 4.86
N ALA A 46 -4.81 -11.00 5.93
CA ALA A 46 -4.63 -10.03 7.01
C ALA A 46 -3.87 -8.78 6.54
N MET A 47 -2.88 -8.90 5.65
CA MET A 47 -2.22 -7.74 5.03
C MET A 47 -3.25 -6.86 4.29
N PHE A 48 -4.14 -7.47 3.48
CA PHE A 48 -5.19 -6.74 2.76
C PHE A 48 -6.22 -6.10 3.71
N VAL A 49 -6.53 -6.72 4.84
CA VAL A 49 -7.41 -6.12 5.85
C VAL A 49 -6.78 -4.86 6.43
N PHE A 50 -5.51 -4.91 6.84
CA PHE A 50 -4.82 -3.73 7.39
C PHE A 50 -4.73 -2.59 6.36
N VAL A 51 -4.37 -2.89 5.10
CA VAL A 51 -4.31 -1.85 4.07
C VAL A 51 -5.69 -1.28 3.74
N THR A 52 -6.74 -2.10 3.79
CA THR A 52 -8.11 -1.63 3.56
C THR A 52 -8.56 -0.68 4.68
N ILE A 53 -8.30 -1.04 5.94
CA ILE A 53 -8.59 -0.17 7.09
C ILE A 53 -7.81 1.15 6.96
N ALA A 54 -6.52 1.09 6.63
CA ALA A 54 -5.71 2.28 6.41
C ALA A 54 -6.29 3.17 5.30
N CYS A 55 -6.71 2.59 4.17
CA CYS A 55 -7.32 3.33 3.06
C CYS A 55 -8.66 3.97 3.47
N ILE A 56 -9.49 3.29 4.25
CA ILE A 56 -10.74 3.85 4.79
C ILE A 56 -10.44 5.05 5.69
N CYS A 57 -9.45 4.92 6.58
CA CYS A 57 -9.02 6.03 7.42
C CYS A 57 -8.52 7.22 6.61
N TRP A 58 -7.77 6.98 5.51
CA TRP A 58 -7.34 8.04 4.60
C TRP A 58 -8.50 8.68 3.85
N VAL A 59 -9.53 7.90 3.44
CA VAL A 59 -10.77 8.47 2.85
C VAL A 59 -11.41 9.45 3.80
N LEU A 60 -11.59 9.06 5.08
CA LEU A 60 -12.20 9.91 6.10
C LEU A 60 -11.32 11.13 6.40
N TYR A 61 -10.00 10.94 6.52
CA TYR A 61 -9.05 12.02 6.73
C TYR A 61 -9.14 13.08 5.62
N PHE A 62 -9.05 12.65 4.35
CA PHE A 62 -9.08 13.59 3.22
C PHE A 62 -10.47 14.20 3.00
N ALA A 63 -11.54 13.46 3.27
CA ALA A 63 -12.91 14.00 3.20
C ALA A 63 -13.11 15.10 4.24
N LEU A 64 -12.70 14.86 5.49
CA LEU A 64 -12.74 15.87 6.54
C LEU A 64 -11.82 17.06 6.23
N TYR A 65 -10.65 16.82 5.67
CA TYR A 65 -9.71 17.88 5.26
C TYR A 65 -10.22 18.71 4.07
N GLY A 66 -11.35 18.31 3.46
CA GLY A 66 -11.94 18.98 2.29
C GLY A 66 -11.25 18.65 0.96
N ASN A 67 -10.32 17.70 0.94
CA ASN A 67 -9.68 17.24 -0.29
C ASN A 67 -10.42 16.04 -0.89
N PHE A 68 -11.55 16.33 -1.55
CA PHE A 68 -12.42 15.30 -2.14
C PHE A 68 -11.73 14.49 -3.26
N ALA A 69 -10.79 15.10 -4.00
CA ALA A 69 -10.05 14.38 -5.04
C ALA A 69 -9.20 13.25 -4.43
N SER A 70 -8.45 13.55 -3.36
CA SER A 70 -7.67 12.55 -2.65
C SER A 70 -8.57 11.53 -1.95
N ALA A 71 -9.69 11.93 -1.37
CA ALA A 71 -10.67 11.04 -0.75
C ALA A 71 -11.22 10.04 -1.79
N LEU A 72 -11.57 10.49 -2.99
CA LEU A 72 -12.08 9.64 -4.07
C LEU A 72 -11.00 8.66 -4.56
N THR A 73 -9.75 9.10 -4.67
CA THR A 73 -8.62 8.23 -5.03
C THR A 73 -8.40 7.13 -3.99
N CYS A 74 -8.50 7.47 -2.69
CA CYS A 74 -8.42 6.50 -1.61
C CYS A 74 -9.62 5.53 -1.62
N LEU A 75 -10.83 6.02 -1.90
CA LEU A 75 -12.03 5.18 -2.04
C LEU A 75 -11.87 4.17 -3.19
N LEU A 76 -11.35 4.61 -4.33
CA LEU A 76 -11.01 3.72 -5.44
C LEU A 76 -9.98 2.66 -5.02
N SER A 77 -9.01 3.03 -4.18
CA SER A 77 -8.05 2.08 -3.63
C SER A 77 -8.71 1.06 -2.70
N VAL A 78 -9.70 1.45 -1.90
CA VAL A 78 -10.50 0.51 -1.09
C VAL A 78 -11.20 -0.51 -2.00
N ILE A 79 -11.87 -0.07 -3.06
CA ILE A 79 -12.56 -0.96 -4.01
C ILE A 79 -11.57 -1.94 -4.64
N LYS A 80 -10.42 -1.44 -5.10
CA LYS A 80 -9.33 -2.25 -5.64
C LYS A 80 -8.86 -3.32 -4.65
N MET A 81 -8.65 -2.97 -3.38
CA MET A 81 -8.21 -3.90 -2.35
C MET A 81 -9.27 -4.99 -2.09
N LEU A 82 -10.54 -4.63 -2.00
CA LEU A 82 -11.62 -5.59 -1.78
C LEU A 82 -11.71 -6.61 -2.92
N ILE A 83 -11.55 -6.17 -4.18
CA ILE A 83 -11.56 -7.05 -5.34
C ILE A 83 -10.33 -7.98 -5.32
N PHE A 84 -9.14 -7.44 -5.12
CA PHE A 84 -7.91 -8.24 -5.10
C PHE A 84 -7.80 -9.17 -3.87
N MET A 85 -8.49 -8.86 -2.78
CA MET A 85 -8.60 -9.76 -1.63
C MET A 85 -9.41 -11.03 -1.95
N GLN A 86 -10.37 -10.94 -2.88
CA GLN A 86 -11.16 -12.10 -3.33
C GLN A 86 -10.42 -12.98 -4.34
N ARG A 87 -9.29 -12.52 -4.84
CA ARG A 87 -8.48 -13.26 -5.80
C ARG A 87 -7.88 -14.51 -5.16
N GLY A 88 -7.95 -15.62 -5.88
CA GLY A 88 -7.60 -16.96 -5.37
C GLY A 88 -8.70 -17.64 -4.55
N LYS A 89 -9.85 -16.94 -4.32
CA LYS A 89 -11.02 -17.51 -3.66
C LYS A 89 -12.19 -17.66 -4.62
N HIS A 90 -12.36 -16.73 -5.55
CA HIS A 90 -13.47 -16.68 -6.48
C HIS A 90 -12.98 -16.50 -7.92
N LYS A 91 -13.49 -17.33 -8.84
CA LYS A 91 -13.11 -17.32 -10.25
C LYS A 91 -13.32 -15.96 -10.95
N TRP A 92 -14.32 -15.18 -10.54
CA TRP A 92 -14.57 -13.86 -11.11
C TRP A 92 -13.47 -12.85 -10.79
N ALA A 93 -12.77 -13.01 -9.67
CA ALA A 93 -11.70 -12.12 -9.23
C ALA A 93 -10.31 -12.53 -9.78
N ASP A 94 -10.17 -13.75 -10.30
CA ASP A 94 -8.89 -14.28 -10.80
C ASP A 94 -8.53 -13.79 -12.20
N GLY A 95 -9.52 -13.31 -12.95
CA GLY A 95 -9.34 -12.86 -14.32
C GLY A 95 -8.39 -11.68 -14.46
N PRO A 96 -7.64 -11.58 -15.57
CA PRO A 96 -6.77 -10.43 -15.84
C PRO A 96 -7.56 -9.13 -16.11
N ILE A 97 -8.87 -9.23 -16.31
CA ILE A 97 -9.74 -8.09 -16.62
C ILE A 97 -9.67 -7.01 -15.52
N TRP A 98 -9.59 -7.42 -14.26
CA TRP A 98 -9.47 -6.47 -13.13
C TRP A 98 -8.13 -5.76 -13.13
N LEU A 99 -7.05 -6.45 -13.49
CA LEU A 99 -5.73 -5.85 -13.66
C LEU A 99 -5.78 -4.78 -14.76
N ILE A 100 -6.31 -5.14 -15.93
CA ILE A 100 -6.42 -4.23 -17.08
C ILE A 100 -7.30 -3.04 -16.72
N LEU A 101 -8.44 -3.26 -16.09
CA LEU A 101 -9.35 -2.20 -15.67
C LEU A 101 -8.67 -1.20 -14.75
N PHE A 102 -7.93 -1.67 -13.74
CA PHE A 102 -7.24 -0.77 -12.80
C PHE A 102 -6.02 -0.09 -13.43
N LEU A 103 -5.34 -0.73 -14.39
CA LEU A 103 -4.27 -0.09 -15.16
C LEU A 103 -4.82 1.05 -16.04
N VAL A 104 -5.93 0.81 -16.74
CA VAL A 104 -6.61 1.85 -17.54
C VAL A 104 -7.04 3.00 -16.63
N LEU A 105 -7.69 2.69 -15.50
CA LEU A 105 -8.14 3.70 -14.56
C LEU A 105 -6.98 4.50 -13.97
N GLN A 106 -5.85 3.85 -13.65
CA GLN A 106 -4.62 4.52 -13.21
C GLN A 106 -4.06 5.44 -14.30
N THR A 107 -4.10 4.99 -15.56
CA THR A 107 -3.67 5.83 -16.70
C THR A 107 -4.56 7.06 -16.85
N VAL A 108 -5.87 6.90 -16.75
CA VAL A 108 -6.82 8.02 -16.79
C VAL A 108 -6.50 9.02 -15.66
N VAL A 109 -6.36 8.54 -14.42
CA VAL A 109 -5.99 9.41 -13.29
C VAL A 109 -4.65 10.10 -13.57
N ALA A 110 -3.64 9.37 -14.05
CA ALA A 110 -2.33 9.95 -14.38
C ALA A 110 -2.45 11.09 -15.40
N VAL A 111 -3.18 10.89 -16.48
CA VAL A 111 -3.37 11.92 -17.53
C VAL A 111 -3.99 13.20 -16.97
N PHE A 112 -4.97 13.08 -16.08
CA PHE A 112 -5.66 14.23 -15.50
C PHE A 112 -4.92 14.88 -14.32
N THR A 113 -4.00 14.17 -13.67
CA THR A 113 -3.32 14.69 -12.48
C THR A 113 -1.87 15.10 -12.72
N THR A 114 -1.26 14.68 -13.84
CA THR A 114 0.13 15.01 -14.16
C THR A 114 0.27 16.49 -14.50
N THR A 115 1.07 17.20 -13.71
CA THR A 115 1.39 18.61 -13.91
C THR A 115 2.86 18.83 -14.28
N GLY A 116 3.72 17.84 -14.07
CA GLY A 116 5.14 17.96 -14.37
C GLY A 116 5.93 16.65 -14.20
N TRP A 117 7.24 16.73 -14.45
CA TRP A 117 8.13 15.58 -14.41
C TRP A 117 8.20 14.90 -13.02
N LYS A 118 7.94 15.64 -11.95
CA LYS A 118 7.93 15.12 -10.57
C LYS A 118 6.87 14.05 -10.35
N ASP A 119 5.76 14.15 -11.07
CA ASP A 119 4.62 13.24 -10.93
C ASP A 119 4.90 11.84 -11.51
N VAL A 120 5.97 11.70 -12.32
CA VAL A 120 6.39 10.41 -12.90
C VAL A 120 6.63 9.36 -11.81
N PHE A 121 7.21 9.75 -10.67
CA PHE A 121 7.45 8.82 -9.55
C PHE A 121 6.15 8.28 -8.96
N ALA A 122 5.13 9.15 -8.78
CA ALA A 122 3.82 8.75 -8.31
C ALA A 122 3.09 7.83 -9.30
N ILE A 123 3.21 8.11 -10.59
CA ILE A 123 2.61 7.32 -11.67
C ILE A 123 3.22 5.92 -11.70
N VAL A 124 4.55 5.82 -11.74
CA VAL A 124 5.26 4.53 -11.74
C VAL A 124 4.98 3.76 -10.46
N ALA A 125 4.98 4.42 -9.30
CA ALA A 125 4.57 3.81 -8.04
C ALA A 125 3.15 3.25 -8.13
N GLY A 126 2.20 4.00 -8.68
CA GLY A 126 0.82 3.55 -8.88
C GLY A 126 0.73 2.26 -9.69
N TYR A 127 1.46 2.15 -10.80
CA TYR A 127 1.49 0.93 -11.60
C TYR A 127 2.10 -0.26 -10.84
N ILE A 128 3.26 -0.07 -10.21
CA ILE A 128 3.88 -1.12 -9.40
C ILE A 128 2.95 -1.56 -8.26
N GLY A 129 2.24 -0.62 -7.63
CA GLY A 129 1.25 -0.90 -6.61
C GLY A 129 0.13 -1.81 -7.10
N ILE A 130 -0.44 -1.55 -8.29
CA ILE A 130 -1.47 -2.40 -8.88
C ILE A 130 -0.94 -3.82 -9.12
N PHE A 131 0.26 -3.95 -9.69
CA PHE A 131 0.89 -5.26 -9.87
C PHE A 131 1.18 -5.96 -8.55
N SER A 132 1.62 -5.25 -7.52
CA SER A 132 1.89 -5.85 -6.21
C SER A 132 0.64 -6.49 -5.61
N TYR A 133 -0.49 -5.80 -5.65
CA TYR A 133 -1.76 -6.32 -5.13
C TYR A 133 -2.33 -7.47 -5.98
N PHE A 134 -2.02 -7.49 -7.27
CA PHE A 134 -2.45 -8.56 -8.16
C PHE A 134 -1.70 -9.87 -7.89
N VAL A 135 -0.48 -9.85 -7.38
CA VAL A 135 0.33 -11.04 -7.13
C VAL A 135 -0.21 -11.84 -5.93
N LEU A 136 -0.40 -13.17 -6.12
CA LEU A 136 -0.87 -14.08 -5.07
C LEU A 136 0.25 -14.49 -4.09
N ASN A 137 1.50 -14.49 -4.55
CA ASN A 137 2.65 -14.88 -3.74
C ASN A 137 3.03 -13.75 -2.78
N GLN A 138 2.97 -14.03 -1.48
CA GLN A 138 3.20 -13.06 -0.42
C GLN A 138 4.62 -12.45 -0.43
N SER A 139 5.65 -13.24 -0.73
CA SER A 139 7.03 -12.73 -0.82
C SER A 139 7.18 -11.76 -2.00
N ARG A 140 6.60 -12.08 -3.15
CA ARG A 140 6.58 -11.18 -4.31
C ARG A 140 5.76 -9.91 -4.04
N TYR A 141 4.63 -10.05 -3.34
CA TYR A 141 3.84 -8.91 -2.90
C TYR A 141 4.69 -7.94 -2.06
N ARG A 142 5.39 -8.42 -1.03
CA ARG A 142 6.24 -7.57 -0.19
C ARG A 142 7.36 -6.91 -1.00
N LEU A 143 8.02 -7.66 -1.89
CA LEU A 143 9.09 -7.13 -2.72
C LEU A 143 8.60 -6.00 -3.63
N LEU A 144 7.49 -6.21 -4.35
CA LEU A 144 6.89 -5.19 -5.20
C LEU A 144 6.38 -3.99 -4.38
N SER A 145 5.80 -4.24 -3.20
CA SER A 145 5.36 -3.19 -2.29
C SER A 145 6.52 -2.38 -1.74
N PHE A 146 7.68 -2.98 -1.50
CA PHE A 146 8.88 -2.26 -1.11
C PHE A 146 9.32 -1.25 -2.18
N PHE A 147 9.38 -1.66 -3.45
CA PHE A 147 9.67 -0.76 -4.56
C PHE A 147 8.60 0.32 -4.73
N HIS A 148 7.34 -0.05 -4.65
CA HIS A 148 6.20 0.87 -4.68
C HIS A 148 6.32 1.97 -3.60
N MET A 149 6.54 1.59 -2.34
CA MET A 149 6.68 2.53 -1.23
C MET A 149 7.94 3.38 -1.34
N SER A 150 9.08 2.80 -1.81
CA SER A 150 10.30 3.57 -2.03
C SER A 150 10.11 4.69 -3.06
N LEU A 151 9.34 4.45 -4.12
CA LEU A 151 9.00 5.48 -5.09
C LEU A 151 8.07 6.57 -4.50
N TRP A 152 7.16 6.20 -3.59
CA TRP A 152 6.35 7.19 -2.87
C TRP A 152 7.20 8.03 -1.92
N VAL A 153 8.19 7.46 -1.23
CA VAL A 153 9.16 8.21 -0.42
C VAL A 153 9.89 9.25 -1.28
N VAL A 154 10.38 8.84 -2.46
CA VAL A 154 11.05 9.76 -3.41
C VAL A 154 10.10 10.87 -3.86
N ASN A 155 8.88 10.51 -4.25
CA ASN A 155 7.86 11.48 -4.66
C ASN A 155 7.53 12.48 -3.55
N SER A 156 7.33 11.99 -2.32
CA SER A 156 7.02 12.82 -1.15
C SER A 156 8.18 13.74 -0.77
N ALA A 157 9.43 13.26 -0.92
CA ALA A 157 10.63 14.06 -0.68
C ALA A 157 10.79 15.20 -1.72
N ILE A 158 10.62 14.90 -3.01
CA ILE A 158 10.76 15.91 -4.09
C ILE A 158 9.67 16.99 -4.00
N ASN A 159 8.47 16.62 -3.53
CA ASN A 159 7.34 17.54 -3.38
C ASN A 159 7.22 18.15 -1.98
N PHE A 160 8.15 17.85 -1.07
CA PHE A 160 8.17 18.33 0.33
C PHE A 160 6.89 18.01 1.13
N TYR A 161 6.26 16.86 0.87
CA TYR A 161 5.09 16.38 1.61
C TYR A 161 5.54 15.69 2.92
N LEU A 162 5.87 16.45 3.96
CA LEU A 162 6.51 15.95 5.18
C LEU A 162 5.74 14.81 5.86
N ILE A 163 4.41 14.94 6.01
CA ILE A 163 3.57 13.92 6.68
C ILE A 163 3.54 12.64 5.83
N ALA A 164 3.37 12.76 4.51
CA ALA A 164 3.41 11.62 3.60
C ALA A 164 4.81 10.98 3.60
N LEU A 165 5.87 11.78 3.57
CA LEU A 165 7.25 11.30 3.62
C LEU A 165 7.53 10.46 4.88
N LEU A 166 7.08 10.92 6.05
CA LEU A 166 7.20 10.17 7.29
C LEU A 166 6.41 8.84 7.22
N SER A 167 5.15 8.90 6.79
CA SER A 167 4.29 7.72 6.65
C SER A 167 4.87 6.69 5.70
N ASP A 168 5.32 7.12 4.51
CA ASP A 168 5.88 6.26 3.49
C ASP A 168 7.23 5.68 3.91
N SER A 169 8.07 6.47 4.61
CA SER A 169 9.34 6.02 5.17
C SER A 169 9.13 4.92 6.22
N PHE A 170 8.21 5.10 7.17
CA PHE A 170 7.88 4.08 8.15
C PHE A 170 7.33 2.81 7.48
N SER A 171 6.48 2.95 6.47
CA SER A 171 5.93 1.82 5.71
C SER A 171 7.03 1.07 4.95
N THR A 172 7.96 1.79 4.33
CA THR A 172 9.09 1.21 3.59
C THR A 172 10.01 0.44 4.54
N VAL A 173 10.37 1.02 5.69
CA VAL A 173 11.19 0.35 6.70
C VAL A 173 10.48 -0.89 7.24
N SER A 174 9.19 -0.81 7.58
CA SER A 174 8.39 -1.95 8.04
C SER A 174 8.35 -3.07 7.00
N CYS A 175 8.19 -2.74 5.72
CA CYS A 175 8.21 -3.70 4.62
C CYS A 175 9.59 -4.35 4.47
N GLY A 176 10.68 -3.58 4.55
CA GLY A 176 12.05 -4.09 4.53
C GLY A 176 12.35 -5.06 5.66
N VAL A 177 11.97 -4.72 6.89
CA VAL A 177 12.08 -5.61 8.05
C VAL A 177 11.29 -6.91 7.84
N ALA A 178 10.08 -6.82 7.30
CA ALA A 178 9.26 -7.99 7.02
C ALA A 178 9.89 -8.91 5.95
N ILE A 179 10.49 -8.36 4.90
CA ILE A 179 11.25 -9.12 3.89
C ILE A 179 12.42 -9.86 4.54
N CYS A 180 13.24 -9.16 5.32
CA CYS A 180 14.37 -9.78 6.02
C CYS A 180 13.91 -10.90 6.96
N ARG A 181 12.87 -10.65 7.74
CA ARG A 181 12.40 -11.59 8.77
C ARG A 181 11.73 -12.82 8.20
N TYR A 182 10.90 -12.67 7.16
CA TYR A 182 10.04 -13.76 6.67
C TYR A 182 10.55 -14.40 5.39
N ASP A 183 11.09 -13.62 4.47
CA ASP A 183 11.39 -14.10 3.12
C ASP A 183 12.85 -14.57 3.02
N LEU A 184 13.82 -13.79 3.49
CA LEU A 184 15.22 -14.19 3.50
C LEU A 184 15.48 -15.36 4.47
N SER A 185 14.92 -15.31 5.68
CA SER A 185 15.05 -16.39 6.66
C SER A 185 14.47 -17.71 6.14
N LYS A 186 13.34 -17.67 5.42
CA LYS A 186 12.73 -18.86 4.80
C LYS A 186 13.61 -19.44 3.69
N ASN A 187 14.20 -18.58 2.86
CA ASN A 187 15.08 -19.01 1.78
C ASN A 187 16.39 -19.61 2.32
N ALA A 188 16.97 -19.00 3.37
CA ALA A 188 18.15 -19.54 4.03
C ALA A 188 17.88 -20.94 4.64
N ARG A 189 16.72 -21.15 5.27
CA ARG A 189 16.33 -22.47 5.80
C ARG A 189 16.17 -23.52 4.70
N LYS A 190 15.57 -23.16 3.56
CA LYS A 190 15.43 -24.07 2.42
C LYS A 190 16.77 -24.44 1.82
N LEU A 191 17.68 -23.47 1.67
CA LEU A 191 19.02 -23.70 1.17
C LEU A 191 19.80 -24.64 2.09
N ASN A 192 19.77 -24.41 3.40
CA ASN A 192 20.45 -25.26 4.38
C ASN A 192 19.90 -26.68 4.39
N ALA A 193 18.56 -26.86 4.19
CA ALA A 193 17.96 -28.19 4.07
C ALA A 193 18.45 -28.92 2.81
N SER A 194 18.49 -28.24 1.67
CA SER A 194 18.95 -28.85 0.41
C SER A 194 20.44 -29.19 0.43
N ILE A 195 21.28 -28.40 1.13
CA ILE A 195 22.70 -28.73 1.34
C ILE A 195 22.86 -30.00 2.17
N LYS A 196 22.09 -30.12 3.28
CA LYS A 196 22.12 -31.31 4.13
C LYS A 196 21.66 -32.57 3.39
N GLU A 197 20.62 -32.49 2.55
CA GLU A 197 20.16 -33.61 1.72
C GLU A 197 21.24 -34.06 0.73
N LYS A 198 21.92 -33.11 0.07
CA LYS A 198 23.05 -33.43 -0.82
C LYS A 198 24.18 -34.13 -0.08
N GLN A 199 24.60 -33.60 1.06
CA GLN A 199 25.68 -34.21 1.86
C GLN A 199 25.33 -35.64 2.32
N ASN A 200 24.08 -35.87 2.69
CA ASN A 200 23.63 -37.23 3.07
C ASN A 200 23.59 -38.20 1.87
N SER A 201 23.24 -37.70 0.68
CA SER A 201 23.25 -38.54 -0.54
C SER A 201 24.69 -38.89 -0.97
N ASP A 202 25.60 -37.93 -0.87
CA ASP A 202 27.02 -38.14 -1.23
C ASP A 202 27.69 -39.12 -0.28
N ASN A 203 27.41 -39.05 1.03
CA ASN A 203 27.94 -40.01 2.01
C ASN A 203 27.40 -41.43 1.78
N LYS A 204 26.12 -41.59 1.40
CA LYS A 204 25.55 -42.91 1.05
C LYS A 204 26.10 -43.55 -0.23
N SER A 205 26.69 -42.78 -1.13
CA SER A 205 27.29 -43.27 -2.35
C SER A 205 28.75 -43.72 -2.18
N ILE A 206 29.36 -43.47 -0.99
CA ILE A 206 30.73 -43.79 -0.65
C ILE A 206 30.82 -45.05 0.23
N GLU A 207 29.71 -45.47 0.87
CA GLU A 207 29.54 -46.76 1.55
C GLU A 207 29.09 -47.84 0.58
#